data_932fa6fed60dab9b6c3671a7dbd77601
#
_entry.id   932fa6fed60dab9b6c3671a7dbd77601
#
_cell.length_a   1.000
_cell.length_b   1.000
_cell.length_c   1.000
_cell.angle_alpha   90.00
_cell.angle_beta   90.00
_cell.angle_gamma   90.00
#
_symmetry.space_group_name_H-M   'P 1'
#
loop_
_entity.id
_entity.type
_entity.pdbx_description
1 polymer ?
#
loop_
_entity_poly.entity_id
_entity_poly.type
_entity_poly.pdbx_seq_one_letter_code
_entity_poly.pdbx_strand_id
1 'polypeptide(L)'
;MHRYILLDADAPGAGGGTTLTDDDKSAVDQLRGQYDAMKAELAKVIIGQDQVVDEMLMCILSRGHGLLMGVPGLAKTLMVNSLSKIMSLGFSRIQFTPDLMPSDITGTEILQEGEAGRRQFEFVKGPIFANIILADEINRTPPKTQSALLEAMQEHRVTTAGQHRELPQPFFVLATQNPIEQEGTYPLPEAQLDRFMFLITVDYPSVDEERRIARETTGGSSSELTEVIDG
;
A
#
# COMPACT_ATOMS: atom_id res chain seq x y z
N MET A 1 1.18 12.27 20.02
CA MET A 1 0.60 13.59 19.64
C MET A 1 0.11 13.42 18.21
N HIS A 2 -1.15 13.02 18.06
CA HIS A 2 -1.75 12.68 16.76
C HIS A 2 -1.97 13.96 15.96
N ARG A 3 -1.28 14.11 14.87
CA ARG A 3 -1.50 15.22 13.94
C ARG A 3 -2.34 14.70 12.78
N TYR A 4 -3.65 14.86 12.89
CA TYR A 4 -4.52 14.83 11.73
C TYR A 4 -4.23 16.10 10.94
N ILE A 5 -3.81 15.97 9.69
CA ILE A 5 -3.75 17.10 8.76
C ILE A 5 -5.21 17.33 8.32
N LEU A 6 -5.89 18.23 9.02
CA LEU A 6 -7.16 18.74 8.58
C LEU A 6 -6.89 19.65 7.37
N LEU A 7 -7.36 19.23 6.20
CA LEU A 7 -7.51 20.13 5.07
C LEU A 7 -8.40 21.28 5.50
N ASP A 8 -7.95 22.52 5.27
CA ASP A 8 -8.63 23.76 5.58
C ASP A 8 -10.09 23.74 5.09
N ALA A 9 -11.01 23.70 6.03
CA ALA A 9 -12.44 23.81 5.81
C ALA A 9 -12.87 25.31 5.84
N ASP A 10 -12.30 26.13 4.95
CA ASP A 10 -12.78 27.48 4.69
C ASP A 10 -13.18 27.64 3.23
N ALA A 11 -14.31 27.01 2.87
CA ALA A 11 -15.11 27.40 1.72
C ALA A 11 -16.44 27.96 2.21
N PRO A 12 -16.84 29.20 1.84
CA PRO A 12 -18.07 29.80 2.31
C PRO A 12 -19.29 29.19 1.63
N GLY A 13 -20.18 28.65 2.45
CA GLY A 13 -21.62 28.69 2.21
C GLY A 13 -22.20 27.79 1.12
N ALA A 14 -22.62 26.57 1.51
CA ALA A 14 -23.84 25.97 0.96
C ALA A 14 -24.52 25.16 2.07
N GLY A 15 -25.37 25.84 2.84
CA GLY A 15 -26.35 25.19 3.71
C GLY A 15 -27.42 24.51 2.88
N GLY A 16 -27.16 23.28 2.45
CA GLY A 16 -28.11 22.34 1.91
C GLY A 16 -27.83 21.01 2.57
N GLY A 17 -28.56 20.69 3.65
CA GLY A 17 -28.55 19.36 4.22
C GLY A 17 -29.04 18.39 3.16
N THR A 18 -28.11 17.74 2.45
CA THR A 18 -28.41 16.64 1.55
C THR A 18 -28.90 15.49 2.44
N THR A 19 -30.21 15.32 2.51
CA THR A 19 -30.79 14.12 3.12
C THR A 19 -30.33 12.93 2.32
N LEU A 20 -29.57 12.01 2.97
CA LEU A 20 -29.14 10.75 2.37
C LEU A 20 -30.36 10.02 1.82
N THR A 21 -30.29 9.60 0.57
CA THR A 21 -31.30 8.74 -0.05
C THR A 21 -31.27 7.34 0.59
N ASP A 22 -32.31 6.56 0.39
CA ASP A 22 -32.30 5.19 0.90
C ASP A 22 -31.24 4.31 0.20
N ASP A 23 -30.91 4.63 -1.05
CA ASP A 23 -29.79 4.02 -1.78
C ASP A 23 -28.45 4.38 -1.16
N ASP A 24 -28.24 5.63 -0.73
CA ASP A 24 -27.02 6.04 -0.04
C ASP A 24 -26.85 5.30 1.29
N LYS A 25 -27.94 5.16 2.05
CA LYS A 25 -27.89 4.40 3.32
C LYS A 25 -27.57 2.94 3.09
N SER A 26 -28.16 2.32 2.08
CA SER A 26 -27.88 0.94 1.70
C SER A 26 -26.42 0.75 1.31
N ALA A 27 -25.84 1.68 0.52
CA ALA A 27 -24.44 1.66 0.13
C ALA A 27 -23.50 1.79 1.34
N VAL A 28 -23.83 2.66 2.30
CA VAL A 28 -23.05 2.82 3.54
C VAL A 28 -23.12 1.56 4.40
N ASP A 29 -24.31 0.95 4.55
CA ASP A 29 -24.47 -0.28 5.32
C ASP A 29 -23.72 -1.45 4.66
N GLN A 30 -23.73 -1.54 3.34
CA GLN A 30 -22.94 -2.52 2.59
C GLN A 30 -21.44 -2.33 2.81
N LEU A 31 -20.95 -1.10 2.66
CA LEU A 31 -19.53 -0.77 2.88
C LEU A 31 -19.09 -1.12 4.30
N ARG A 32 -19.93 -0.81 5.29
CA ARG A 32 -19.68 -1.17 6.69
C ARG A 32 -19.61 -2.69 6.88
N GLY A 33 -20.53 -3.43 6.29
CA GLY A 33 -20.52 -4.89 6.35
C GLY A 33 -19.26 -5.49 5.73
N GLN A 34 -18.81 -4.95 4.59
CA GLN A 34 -17.56 -5.36 3.93
C GLN A 34 -16.34 -5.03 4.80
N TYR A 35 -16.29 -3.84 5.39
CA TYR A 35 -15.22 -3.43 6.30
C TYR A 35 -15.11 -4.36 7.52
N ASP A 36 -16.23 -4.63 8.18
CA ASP A 36 -16.28 -5.52 9.35
C ASP A 36 -15.84 -6.96 8.97
N ALA A 37 -16.25 -7.45 7.81
CA ALA A 37 -15.86 -8.77 7.30
C ALA A 37 -14.34 -8.83 6.98
N MET A 38 -13.77 -7.80 6.33
CA MET A 38 -12.33 -7.73 6.07
C MET A 38 -11.54 -7.70 7.37
N LYS A 39 -11.96 -6.91 8.35
CA LYS A 39 -11.31 -6.82 9.66
C LYS A 39 -11.34 -8.16 10.39
N ALA A 40 -12.48 -8.85 10.39
CA ALA A 40 -12.63 -10.16 10.99
C ALA A 40 -11.73 -11.21 10.33
N GLU A 41 -11.57 -11.14 9.00
CA GLU A 41 -10.72 -12.06 8.26
C GLU A 41 -9.23 -11.80 8.55
N LEU A 42 -8.81 -10.54 8.58
CA LEU A 42 -7.43 -10.17 8.93
C LEU A 42 -7.07 -10.57 10.36
N ALA A 43 -8.01 -10.48 11.30
CA ALA A 43 -7.80 -10.86 12.70
C ALA A 43 -7.48 -12.36 12.90
N LYS A 44 -7.69 -13.21 11.88
CA LYS A 44 -7.29 -14.62 11.92
C LYS A 44 -5.77 -14.83 11.83
N VAL A 45 -5.04 -13.87 11.23
CA VAL A 45 -3.60 -13.98 10.98
C VAL A 45 -2.79 -12.83 11.57
N ILE A 46 -3.45 -11.71 11.89
CA ILE A 46 -2.83 -10.53 12.49
C ILE A 46 -3.32 -10.41 13.91
N ILE A 47 -2.39 -10.55 14.85
CA ILE A 47 -2.68 -10.46 16.28
C ILE A 47 -2.21 -9.10 16.78
N GLY A 48 -3.13 -8.38 17.42
CA GLY A 48 -2.89 -6.99 17.76
C GLY A 48 -2.89 -6.10 16.52
N GLN A 49 -2.36 -4.90 16.62
CA GLN A 49 -2.29 -3.93 15.51
C GLN A 49 -3.68 -3.54 14.94
N ASP A 50 -4.74 -3.62 15.74
CA ASP A 50 -6.11 -3.32 15.29
C ASP A 50 -6.22 -1.92 14.68
N GLN A 51 -5.55 -0.92 15.27
CA GLN A 51 -5.54 0.44 14.74
C GLN A 51 -4.83 0.52 13.40
N VAL A 52 -3.69 -0.17 13.23
CA VAL A 52 -2.95 -0.22 11.96
C VAL A 52 -3.80 -0.83 10.86
N VAL A 53 -4.50 -1.93 11.18
CA VAL A 53 -5.43 -2.59 10.25
C VAL A 53 -6.56 -1.64 9.85
N ASP A 54 -7.16 -0.93 10.81
CA ASP A 54 -8.23 0.04 10.56
C ASP A 54 -7.75 1.18 9.65
N GLU A 55 -6.58 1.76 9.93
CA GLU A 55 -5.99 2.83 9.11
C GLU A 55 -5.63 2.35 7.69
N MET A 56 -5.11 1.13 7.56
CA MET A 56 -4.84 0.52 6.24
C MET A 56 -6.12 0.29 5.44
N LEU A 57 -7.17 -0.24 6.06
CA LEU A 57 -8.48 -0.45 5.42
C LEU A 57 -9.10 0.88 5.00
N MET A 58 -9.09 1.89 5.87
CA MET A 58 -9.58 3.23 5.54
C MET A 58 -8.80 3.83 4.36
N CYS A 59 -7.48 3.68 4.36
CA CYS A 59 -6.62 4.16 3.28
C CYS A 59 -7.02 3.56 1.93
N ILE A 60 -7.19 2.25 1.87
CA ILE A 60 -7.52 1.53 0.62
C ILE A 60 -8.95 1.84 0.16
N LEU A 61 -9.93 1.80 1.06
CA LEU A 61 -11.32 2.11 0.73
C LEU A 61 -11.52 3.56 0.26
N SER A 62 -10.65 4.46 0.71
CA SER A 62 -10.62 5.86 0.26
C SER A 62 -9.76 6.08 -1.00
N ARG A 63 -9.23 5.00 -1.62
CA ARG A 63 -8.30 5.04 -2.76
C ARG A 63 -7.06 5.89 -2.49
N GLY A 64 -6.61 5.91 -1.23
CA GLY A 64 -5.41 6.61 -0.80
C GLY A 64 -4.18 5.71 -0.75
N HIS A 65 -3.02 6.32 -0.49
CA HIS A 65 -1.77 5.63 -0.23
C HIS A 65 -1.38 5.83 1.23
N GLY A 66 -0.66 4.88 1.83
CA GLY A 66 -0.26 4.94 3.24
C GLY A 66 1.25 4.81 3.42
N LEU A 67 1.77 5.51 4.44
CA LEU A 67 3.16 5.39 4.88
C LEU A 67 3.21 4.75 6.26
N LEU A 68 3.72 3.52 6.35
CA LEU A 68 3.88 2.78 7.60
C LEU A 68 5.23 3.12 8.24
N MET A 69 5.17 3.74 9.40
CA MET A 69 6.34 4.05 10.22
C MET A 69 6.49 2.99 11.31
N GLY A 70 7.60 2.28 11.32
CA GLY A 70 7.87 1.27 12.35
C GLY A 70 9.14 0.48 12.10
N VAL A 71 9.65 -0.12 13.16
CA VAL A 71 10.87 -0.93 13.09
C VAL A 71 10.67 -2.20 12.26
N PRO A 72 11.75 -2.83 11.78
CA PRO A 72 11.70 -4.12 11.11
C PRO A 72 11.10 -5.21 12.03
N GLY A 73 10.48 -6.22 11.43
CA GLY A 73 9.97 -7.38 12.17
C GLY A 73 8.55 -7.25 12.72
N LEU A 74 7.87 -6.11 12.55
CA LEU A 74 6.50 -5.88 13.00
C LEU A 74 5.42 -6.34 12.01
N ALA A 75 5.66 -7.42 11.30
CA ALA A 75 4.71 -8.07 10.39
C ALA A 75 4.10 -7.19 9.27
N LYS A 76 4.71 -6.04 8.92
CA LYS A 76 4.20 -5.13 7.88
C LYS A 76 3.93 -5.85 6.55
N THR A 77 4.86 -6.69 6.10
CA THR A 77 4.69 -7.49 4.87
C THR A 77 3.53 -8.48 4.98
N LEU A 78 3.37 -9.11 6.14
CA LEU A 78 2.26 -10.03 6.38
C LEU A 78 0.92 -9.30 6.30
N MET A 79 0.79 -8.14 6.94
CA MET A 79 -0.43 -7.32 6.91
C MET A 79 -0.82 -6.96 5.48
N VAL A 80 0.11 -6.40 4.70
CA VAL A 80 -0.18 -5.97 3.32
C VAL A 80 -0.49 -7.14 2.39
N ASN A 81 0.24 -8.25 2.51
CA ASN A 81 -0.03 -9.46 1.73
C ASN A 81 -1.37 -10.11 2.13
N SER A 82 -1.72 -10.12 3.42
CA SER A 82 -3.03 -10.62 3.86
C SER A 82 -4.17 -9.78 3.32
N LEU A 83 -3.99 -8.46 3.29
CA LEU A 83 -4.95 -7.52 2.72
C LEU A 83 -5.18 -7.78 1.23
N SER A 84 -4.12 -8.01 0.44
CA SER A 84 -4.26 -8.32 -0.99
C SER A 84 -5.05 -9.61 -1.25
N LYS A 85 -4.85 -10.61 -0.40
CA LYS A 85 -5.56 -11.90 -0.50
C LYS A 85 -7.06 -11.79 -0.25
N ILE A 86 -7.46 -11.07 0.80
CA ILE A 86 -8.88 -10.90 1.13
C ILE A 86 -9.63 -10.02 0.13
N MET A 87 -8.91 -9.22 -0.65
CA MET A 87 -9.47 -8.34 -1.70
C MET A 87 -9.29 -8.91 -3.11
N SER A 88 -8.77 -10.10 -3.28
CA SER A 88 -8.47 -10.72 -4.59
C SER A 88 -7.63 -9.84 -5.53
N LEU A 89 -6.71 -9.03 -4.95
CA LEU A 89 -5.87 -8.07 -5.67
C LEU A 89 -4.44 -8.56 -5.86
N GLY A 90 -3.86 -8.25 -7.00
CA GLY A 90 -2.45 -8.51 -7.28
C GLY A 90 -1.53 -7.77 -6.31
N PHE A 91 -0.58 -8.49 -5.70
CA PHE A 91 0.40 -7.96 -4.75
C PHE A 91 1.81 -8.01 -5.30
N SER A 92 2.58 -6.95 -5.06
CA SER A 92 4.01 -6.92 -5.32
C SER A 92 4.76 -6.22 -4.20
N ARG A 93 5.92 -6.75 -3.83
CA ARG A 93 6.84 -6.12 -2.87
C ARG A 93 8.06 -5.59 -3.60
N ILE A 94 8.39 -4.34 -3.36
CA ILE A 94 9.60 -3.68 -3.87
C ILE A 94 10.45 -3.31 -2.65
N GLN A 95 11.60 -3.97 -2.52
CA GLN A 95 12.58 -3.62 -1.50
C GLN A 95 13.43 -2.46 -2.01
N PHE A 96 13.37 -1.32 -1.35
CA PHE A 96 14.16 -0.16 -1.70
C PHE A 96 15.57 -0.29 -1.13
N THR A 97 16.55 -0.39 -2.02
CA THR A 97 17.98 -0.50 -1.70
C THR A 97 18.75 0.66 -2.33
N PRO A 98 19.96 1.00 -1.83
CA PRO A 98 20.73 2.13 -2.37
C PRO A 98 21.05 2.04 -3.86
N ASP A 99 21.11 0.83 -4.40
CA ASP A 99 21.42 0.52 -5.81
C ASP A 99 20.18 0.33 -6.69
N LEU A 100 18.95 0.37 -6.12
CA LEU A 100 17.71 0.21 -6.88
C LEU A 100 17.54 1.34 -7.90
N MET A 101 17.31 0.97 -9.16
CA MET A 101 17.09 1.91 -10.25
C MET A 101 15.60 2.10 -10.56
N PRO A 102 15.18 3.25 -11.12
CA PRO A 102 13.79 3.45 -11.56
C PRO A 102 13.26 2.35 -12.50
N SER A 103 14.12 1.86 -13.40
CA SER A 103 13.79 0.77 -14.34
C SER A 103 13.48 -0.56 -13.65
N ASP A 104 14.06 -0.81 -12.47
CA ASP A 104 13.79 -2.01 -11.69
C ASP A 104 12.38 -1.99 -11.12
N ILE A 105 11.82 -0.80 -10.91
CA ILE A 105 10.44 -0.57 -10.45
C ILE A 105 9.47 -0.58 -11.62
N THR A 106 9.75 0.22 -12.67
CA THR A 106 8.81 0.49 -13.76
C THR A 106 8.89 -0.51 -14.90
N GLY A 107 9.96 -1.30 -14.95
CA GLY A 107 10.25 -2.18 -16.09
C GLY A 107 11.12 -1.51 -17.16
N THR A 108 11.52 -2.30 -18.13
CA THR A 108 12.47 -1.90 -19.17
C THR A 108 12.13 -2.55 -20.50
N GLU A 109 12.59 -1.94 -21.59
CA GLU A 109 12.55 -2.58 -22.91
C GLU A 109 13.80 -3.42 -23.12
N ILE A 110 13.62 -4.66 -23.55
CA ILE A 110 14.69 -5.57 -23.92
C ILE A 110 14.62 -5.85 -25.42
N LEU A 111 15.78 -6.03 -26.03
CA LEU A 111 15.87 -6.41 -27.43
C LEU A 111 15.81 -7.93 -27.53
N GLN A 112 14.70 -8.45 -28.06
CA GLN A 112 14.53 -9.90 -28.27
C GLN A 112 14.67 -10.26 -29.75
N GLU A 113 15.20 -11.45 -30.02
CA GLU A 113 15.10 -12.07 -31.33
C GLU A 113 13.74 -12.75 -31.48
N GLY A 114 12.88 -12.12 -32.30
CA GLY A 114 11.60 -12.69 -32.66
C GLY A 114 11.71 -13.78 -33.74
N GLU A 115 10.59 -14.35 -34.10
CA GLU A 115 10.49 -15.32 -35.20
C GLU A 115 11.08 -14.73 -36.48
N ALA A 116 11.86 -15.52 -37.19
CA ALA A 116 12.61 -15.17 -38.42
C ALA A 116 13.83 -14.23 -38.23
N GLY A 117 14.48 -14.20 -37.05
CA GLY A 117 15.74 -13.47 -36.84
C GLY A 117 15.58 -11.94 -36.83
N ARG A 118 14.37 -11.43 -36.73
CA ARG A 118 14.12 -9.97 -36.57
C ARG A 118 14.23 -9.60 -35.10
N ARG A 119 15.06 -8.60 -34.83
CA ARG A 119 15.16 -8.01 -33.49
C ARG A 119 14.02 -7.02 -33.28
N GLN A 120 13.28 -7.17 -32.18
CA GLN A 120 12.24 -6.23 -31.78
C GLN A 120 12.37 -5.92 -30.28
N PHE A 121 11.99 -4.70 -29.91
CA PHE A 121 11.94 -4.32 -28.52
C PHE A 121 10.69 -4.90 -27.89
N GLU A 122 10.86 -5.56 -26.75
CA GLU A 122 9.77 -6.06 -25.93
C GLU A 122 9.85 -5.40 -24.55
N PHE A 123 8.70 -4.90 -24.06
CA PHE A 123 8.64 -4.31 -22.75
C PHE A 123 8.41 -5.38 -21.68
N VAL A 124 9.35 -5.50 -20.75
CA VAL A 124 9.23 -6.32 -19.56
C VAL A 124 8.70 -5.47 -18.42
N LYS A 125 7.49 -5.78 -17.97
CA LYS A 125 6.83 -5.08 -16.85
C LYS A 125 7.65 -5.22 -15.57
N GLY A 126 7.84 -4.12 -14.87
CA GLY A 126 8.42 -4.10 -13.53
C GLY A 126 7.39 -4.47 -12.45
N PRO A 127 7.83 -4.62 -11.20
CA PRO A 127 6.98 -5.02 -10.07
C PRO A 127 5.88 -4.00 -9.73
N ILE A 128 5.94 -2.78 -10.24
CA ILE A 128 4.90 -1.76 -10.03
C ILE A 128 3.56 -2.10 -10.70
N PHE A 129 3.56 -3.05 -11.66
CA PHE A 129 2.34 -3.46 -12.37
C PHE A 129 1.54 -4.50 -11.56
N ALA A 130 1.20 -4.13 -10.32
CA ALA A 130 0.27 -4.85 -9.46
C ALA A 130 -0.70 -3.84 -8.82
N ASN A 131 -1.77 -4.34 -8.20
CA ASN A 131 -2.78 -3.49 -7.55
C ASN A 131 -2.29 -2.93 -6.21
N ILE A 132 -1.66 -3.77 -5.40
CA ILE A 132 -1.12 -3.39 -4.09
C ILE A 132 0.40 -3.51 -4.12
N ILE A 133 1.08 -2.38 -3.92
CA ILE A 133 2.52 -2.30 -3.84
C ILE A 133 2.94 -2.08 -2.40
N LEU A 134 3.76 -2.97 -1.86
CA LEU A 134 4.53 -2.72 -0.66
C LEU A 134 5.90 -2.16 -1.05
N ALA A 135 6.07 -0.84 -0.89
CA ALA A 135 7.35 -0.17 -1.08
C ALA A 135 8.13 -0.20 0.23
N ASP A 136 8.96 -1.24 0.42
CA ASP A 136 9.63 -1.50 1.69
C ASP A 136 10.92 -0.68 1.80
N GLU A 137 11.06 0.07 2.92
CA GLU A 137 12.19 0.94 3.23
C GLU A 137 12.45 2.04 2.16
N ILE A 138 11.39 2.75 1.76
CA ILE A 138 11.44 3.75 0.67
C ILE A 138 12.55 4.79 0.85
N ASN A 139 12.92 5.10 2.08
CA ASN A 139 13.97 6.07 2.41
C ASN A 139 15.40 5.55 2.19
N ARG A 140 15.63 4.29 1.83
CA ARG A 140 16.98 3.74 1.57
C ARG A 140 17.47 3.96 0.14
N THR A 141 16.65 4.47 -0.72
CA THR A 141 16.94 4.67 -2.15
C THR A 141 17.09 6.16 -2.46
N PRO A 142 17.97 6.55 -3.40
CA PRO A 142 18.13 7.93 -3.82
C PRO A 142 16.82 8.56 -4.34
N PRO A 143 16.67 9.90 -4.23
CA PRO A 143 15.43 10.61 -4.58
C PRO A 143 14.92 10.35 -6.01
N LYS A 144 15.81 10.08 -6.96
CA LYS A 144 15.43 9.77 -8.35
C LYS A 144 14.57 8.52 -8.45
N THR A 145 14.90 7.47 -7.69
CA THR A 145 14.14 6.22 -7.69
C THR A 145 12.86 6.35 -6.86
N GLN A 146 12.90 7.07 -5.73
CA GLN A 146 11.70 7.42 -4.98
C GLN A 146 10.68 8.16 -5.87
N SER A 147 11.15 9.12 -6.67
CA SER A 147 10.30 9.92 -7.56
C SER A 147 9.55 9.06 -8.58
N ALA A 148 10.12 7.97 -9.07
CA ALA A 148 9.46 7.07 -10.01
C ALA A 148 8.20 6.42 -9.40
N LEU A 149 8.27 5.98 -8.13
CA LEU A 149 7.10 5.46 -7.42
C LEU A 149 6.08 6.56 -7.14
N LEU A 150 6.55 7.73 -6.66
CA LEU A 150 5.68 8.84 -6.30
C LEU A 150 4.94 9.45 -7.50
N GLU A 151 5.58 9.45 -8.69
CA GLU A 151 4.92 9.80 -9.94
C GLU A 151 3.83 8.79 -10.30
N ALA A 152 4.12 7.51 -10.19
CA ALA A 152 3.16 6.44 -10.45
C ALA A 152 1.94 6.50 -9.51
N MET A 153 2.13 6.88 -8.24
CA MET A 153 1.04 7.10 -7.28
C MET A 153 0.10 8.23 -7.70
N GLN A 154 0.65 9.28 -8.28
CA GLN A 154 -0.11 10.46 -8.68
C GLN A 154 -0.78 10.29 -10.04
N GLU A 155 -0.05 9.73 -11.01
CA GLU A 155 -0.49 9.66 -12.40
C GLU A 155 -1.22 8.36 -12.75
N HIS A 156 -1.18 7.35 -11.87
CA HIS A 156 -1.67 5.98 -12.09
C HIS A 156 -1.11 5.31 -13.36
N ARG A 157 0.04 5.77 -13.81
CA ARG A 157 0.76 5.28 -14.99
C ARG A 157 2.26 5.47 -14.82
N VAL A 158 3.03 4.80 -15.63
CA VAL A 158 4.48 4.99 -15.73
C VAL A 158 4.86 5.37 -17.16
N THR A 159 5.94 6.15 -17.29
CA THR A 159 6.51 6.52 -18.60
C THR A 159 7.80 5.76 -18.79
N THR A 160 7.82 4.83 -19.75
CA THR A 160 9.01 4.04 -20.09
C THR A 160 9.25 4.08 -21.59
N ALA A 161 10.48 4.40 -22.01
CA ALA A 161 10.87 4.53 -23.43
C ALA A 161 9.95 5.49 -24.21
N GLY A 162 9.49 6.57 -23.60
CA GLY A 162 8.62 7.57 -24.21
C GLY A 162 7.16 7.14 -24.37
N GLN A 163 6.78 5.98 -23.85
CA GLN A 163 5.39 5.48 -23.85
C GLN A 163 4.78 5.53 -22.46
N HIS A 164 3.52 5.97 -22.38
CA HIS A 164 2.72 5.87 -21.17
C HIS A 164 2.12 4.48 -21.05
N ARG A 165 2.23 3.89 -19.87
CA ARG A 165 1.72 2.56 -19.54
C ARG A 165 0.87 2.65 -18.30
N GLU A 166 -0.43 2.39 -18.46
CA GLU A 166 -1.39 2.42 -17.35
C GLU A 166 -1.10 1.31 -16.32
N LEU A 167 -1.28 1.65 -15.05
CA LEU A 167 -1.18 0.70 -13.95
C LEU A 167 -2.54 0.01 -13.72
N PRO A 168 -2.54 -1.24 -13.20
CA PRO A 168 -3.77 -1.93 -12.82
C PRO A 168 -4.59 -1.09 -11.83
N GLN A 169 -5.90 -1.07 -12.00
CA GLN A 169 -6.80 -0.41 -11.06
C GLN A 169 -7.62 -1.46 -10.29
N PRO A 170 -7.90 -1.24 -9.00
CA PRO A 170 -7.40 -0.15 -8.16
C PRO A 170 -5.89 -0.25 -7.89
N PHE A 171 -5.21 0.90 -7.71
CA PHE A 171 -3.78 0.96 -7.47
C PHE A 171 -3.48 1.59 -6.11
N PHE A 172 -2.82 0.84 -5.21
CA PHE A 172 -2.47 1.28 -3.86
C PHE A 172 -0.99 1.09 -3.57
N VAL A 173 -0.41 2.06 -2.89
CA VAL A 173 0.95 1.96 -2.37
C VAL A 173 0.91 2.06 -0.86
N LEU A 174 1.48 1.06 -0.20
CA LEU A 174 1.80 1.07 1.20
C LEU A 174 3.33 1.09 1.31
N ALA A 175 3.87 2.27 1.56
CA ALA A 175 5.31 2.42 1.75
C ALA A 175 5.69 2.18 3.20
N THR A 176 6.92 1.70 3.45
CA THR A 176 7.43 1.59 4.82
C THR A 176 8.66 2.47 5.00
N GLN A 177 8.82 2.96 6.21
CA GLN A 177 10.00 3.69 6.64
C GLN A 177 10.40 3.24 8.04
N ASN A 178 11.70 3.00 8.24
CA ASN A 178 12.26 2.73 9.56
C ASN A 178 12.69 4.06 10.19
N PRO A 179 12.06 4.51 11.28
CA PRO A 179 12.39 5.80 11.89
C PRO A 179 13.74 5.80 12.64
N ILE A 180 14.27 4.63 13.01
CA ILE A 180 15.50 4.50 13.79
C ILE A 180 16.72 4.55 12.88
N GLU A 181 16.61 4.06 11.66
CA GLU A 181 17.70 3.96 10.70
C GLU A 181 17.90 5.29 9.97
N GLN A 182 18.88 6.07 10.42
CA GLN A 182 19.17 7.39 9.85
C GLN A 182 20.38 7.37 8.91
N GLU A 183 21.31 6.44 9.13
CA GLU A 183 22.54 6.35 8.36
C GLU A 183 22.29 5.72 6.98
N GLY A 184 22.76 6.37 5.92
CA GLY A 184 22.55 5.90 4.55
C GLY A 184 21.13 6.05 4.03
N THR A 185 20.30 6.91 4.64
CA THR A 185 18.92 7.15 4.22
C THR A 185 18.74 8.49 3.53
N TYR A 186 17.71 8.57 2.70
CA TYR A 186 17.25 9.75 1.99
C TYR A 186 15.82 10.07 2.44
N PRO A 187 15.64 11.01 3.40
CA PRO A 187 14.30 11.33 3.89
C PRO A 187 13.41 11.88 2.76
N LEU A 188 12.14 11.53 2.80
CA LEU A 188 11.15 12.10 1.89
C LEU A 188 10.91 13.58 2.25
N PRO A 189 10.99 14.51 1.28
CA PRO A 189 10.57 15.89 1.48
C PRO A 189 9.08 15.99 1.86
N GLU A 190 8.71 17.04 2.62
CA GLU A 190 7.30 17.26 3.04
C GLU A 190 6.31 17.23 1.87
N ALA A 191 6.65 17.88 0.75
CA ALA A 191 5.82 17.87 -0.46
C ALA A 191 5.60 16.47 -1.08
N GLN A 192 6.42 15.50 -0.72
CA GLN A 192 6.26 14.10 -1.14
C GLN A 192 5.46 13.29 -0.11
N LEU A 193 5.53 13.68 1.17
CA LEU A 193 4.71 13.09 2.22
C LEU A 193 3.22 13.38 2.03
N ASP A 194 2.85 14.51 1.43
CA ASP A 194 1.47 14.89 1.12
C ASP A 194 0.75 13.91 0.16
N ARG A 195 1.49 13.03 -0.52
CA ARG A 195 0.91 11.98 -1.36
C ARG A 195 0.37 10.79 -0.56
N PHE A 196 0.76 10.69 0.70
CA PHE A 196 0.27 9.65 1.59
C PHE A 196 -0.89 10.20 2.42
N MET A 197 -2.05 9.54 2.32
CA MET A 197 -3.26 9.91 3.06
C MET A 197 -3.07 9.73 4.57
N PHE A 198 -2.38 8.67 4.97
CA PHE A 198 -2.10 8.36 6.37
C PHE A 198 -0.61 8.11 6.60
N LEU A 199 -0.15 8.61 7.75
CA LEU A 199 1.09 8.20 8.39
C LEU A 199 0.71 7.20 9.49
N ILE A 200 0.90 5.92 9.21
CA ILE A 200 0.46 4.80 10.06
C ILE A 200 1.63 4.37 10.95
N THR A 201 1.51 4.57 12.25
CA THR A 201 2.55 4.14 13.18
C THR A 201 2.34 2.69 13.60
N VAL A 202 3.36 1.87 13.35
CA VAL A 202 3.36 0.45 13.73
C VAL A 202 4.26 0.29 14.95
N ASP A 203 3.64 0.15 16.12
CA ASP A 203 4.32 -0.03 17.39
C ASP A 203 4.54 -1.50 17.74
N TYR A 204 5.38 -1.74 18.75
CA TYR A 204 5.56 -3.09 19.28
C TYR A 204 4.25 -3.62 19.86
N PRO A 205 3.97 -4.92 19.71
CA PRO A 205 2.83 -5.53 20.36
C PRO A 205 2.99 -5.48 21.88
N SER A 206 1.86 -5.44 22.59
CA SER A 206 1.85 -5.58 24.05
C SER A 206 2.34 -6.97 24.47
N VAL A 207 2.74 -7.11 25.74
CA VAL A 207 3.21 -8.41 26.28
C VAL A 207 2.17 -9.52 26.13
N ASP A 208 0.89 -9.20 26.21
CA ASP A 208 -0.18 -10.19 26.06
C ASP A 208 -0.38 -10.57 24.58
N GLU A 209 -0.23 -9.62 23.65
CA GLU A 209 -0.23 -9.88 22.21
C GLU A 209 0.98 -10.71 21.79
N GLU A 210 2.18 -10.40 22.32
CA GLU A 210 3.37 -11.22 22.09
C GLU A 210 3.19 -12.67 22.52
N ARG A 211 2.58 -12.90 23.68
CA ARG A 211 2.24 -14.24 24.17
C ARG A 211 1.25 -14.95 23.26
N ARG A 212 0.25 -14.22 22.72
CA ARG A 212 -0.70 -14.76 21.75
C ARG A 212 0.00 -15.12 20.44
N ILE A 213 0.81 -14.22 19.90
CA ILE A 213 1.62 -14.44 18.70
C ILE A 213 2.45 -15.72 18.85
N ALA A 214 3.19 -15.84 19.96
CA ALA A 214 4.02 -17.02 20.22
C ALA A 214 3.21 -18.33 20.27
N ARG A 215 2.03 -18.33 20.86
CA ARG A 215 1.18 -19.53 20.95
C ARG A 215 0.59 -19.92 19.59
N GLU A 216 0.09 -18.95 18.84
CA GLU A 216 -0.60 -19.18 17.57
C GLU A 216 0.37 -19.51 16.43
N THR A 217 1.57 -18.92 16.43
CA THR A 217 2.59 -19.21 15.40
C THR A 217 3.32 -20.53 15.63
N THR A 218 3.44 -21.00 16.89
CA THR A 218 4.11 -22.28 17.19
C THR A 218 3.15 -23.47 17.12
N GLY A 219 1.83 -23.24 17.12
CA GLY A 219 0.80 -24.30 17.11
C GLY A 219 0.57 -24.98 15.73
N GLY A 220 1.25 -24.56 14.67
CA GLY A 220 1.18 -25.19 13.34
C GLY A 220 -0.15 -24.99 12.58
N SER A 221 -1.11 -24.23 13.09
CA SER A 221 -2.33 -23.90 12.38
C SER A 221 -2.12 -22.59 11.58
N SER A 222 -1.80 -22.70 10.29
CA SER A 222 -1.93 -21.57 9.39
C SER A 222 -3.42 -21.35 9.11
N SER A 223 -3.99 -20.27 9.62
CA SER A 223 -5.34 -19.86 9.23
C SER A 223 -5.31 -19.49 7.75
N GLU A 224 -6.07 -20.17 6.91
CA GLU A 224 -6.25 -19.79 5.53
C GLU A 224 -7.19 -18.57 5.47
N LEU A 225 -6.74 -17.55 4.75
CA LEU A 225 -7.55 -16.37 4.48
C LEU A 225 -8.50 -16.65 3.33
N THR A 226 -9.75 -16.25 3.50
CA THR A 226 -10.77 -16.29 2.44
C THR A 226 -10.95 -14.92 1.82
N GLU A 227 -11.25 -14.89 0.54
CA GLU A 227 -11.62 -13.69 -0.18
C GLU A 227 -12.92 -13.12 0.40
N VAL A 228 -12.96 -11.81 0.62
CA VAL A 228 -14.11 -11.08 1.19
C VAL A 228 -14.71 -10.16 0.14
N ILE A 229 -13.89 -9.57 -0.73
CA ILE A 229 -14.31 -8.65 -1.78
C ILE A 229 -13.60 -9.06 -3.06
N ASP A 230 -14.36 -9.12 -4.15
CA ASP A 230 -13.83 -9.23 -5.51
C ASP A 230 -13.34 -7.83 -5.96
N GLY A 231 -12.07 -7.75 -6.39
CA GLY A 231 -11.36 -6.50 -6.66
C GLY A 231 -11.80 -5.73 -7.91
#